data_43a614c4577c4e56c278013682efed7f
#
_entry.id   43a614c4577c4e56c278013682efed7f
#
_cell.length_a   1.000
_cell.length_b   1.000
_cell.length_c   1.000
_cell.angle_alpha   90.00
_cell.angle_beta   90.00
_cell.angle_gamma   90.00
#
_symmetry.space_group_name_H-M   'P 1'
#
loop_
_entity.id
_entity.type
_entity.pdbx_description
1 polymer ?
#
loop_
_entity_poly.entity_id
_entity_poly.type
_entity_poly.pdbx_seq_one_letter_code
_entity_poly.pdbx_strand_id
1 'polypeptide(L)'
;MFNNKFIIILISLLLYQSHLFSKSNSFDEFNSKNLSKYFSGIVAFENKANSEALSYFNSSKILINFHDPYLEKFVMSLVLEDKVTQAINYIKTNSKKKSSNFFEAYILLILDSFKKNDINKALEILGEIPESFQTDRFNYIILNSLKEYAYVFENKKTFKEKKNFNNLSLIAEAFQKCYLGDKSTNSFFSKLINNGQTDYSRYIYFYLTYLIENNQIREAKVITDELEYINTTLLLSQGKSWIEKNELNKFGEFFSCKNHNDVIGEFLFLISNLYSSQNEFEKSNFYLSLSNYLNPKFVFNLSLVAENLYLNGNFEKSKDTLKNFDKEQDFYYWYRIRKEAQIISKTRNKKEALNYITSKFKKIKNPNNKFIFDIANFYKNSKEYDQAIIYYSLIINSLT
;
A
#
# COMPACT_ATOMS: atom_id res chain seq x y z
N MET A 1 51.29 -60.92 31.99
CA MET A 1 51.84 -59.73 32.71
C MET A 1 51.70 -58.53 31.80
N PHE A 2 50.58 -57.81 31.84
CA PHE A 2 50.41 -56.56 31.03
C PHE A 2 51.26 -55.46 31.67
N ASN A 3 52.09 -54.86 30.86
CA ASN A 3 53.07 -53.90 31.26
C ASN A 3 52.43 -52.61 31.79
N ASN A 4 52.49 -52.31 33.10
CA ASN A 4 51.94 -51.14 33.78
C ASN A 4 52.35 -49.83 33.14
N LYS A 5 53.42 -49.78 32.37
CA LYS A 5 53.83 -48.59 31.60
C LYS A 5 52.90 -48.25 30.44
N PHE A 6 52.27 -49.30 29.84
CA PHE A 6 51.30 -49.06 28.74
C PHE A 6 49.98 -48.46 29.23
N ILE A 7 49.58 -48.81 30.44
CA ILE A 7 48.35 -48.27 31.07
C ILE A 7 48.56 -46.81 31.49
N ILE A 8 49.76 -46.47 31.97
CA ILE A 8 50.08 -45.06 32.34
C ILE A 8 50.14 -44.17 31.11
N ILE A 9 50.67 -44.63 29.98
CA ILE A 9 50.68 -43.90 28.70
C ILE A 9 49.25 -43.73 28.16
N LEU A 10 48.39 -44.72 28.27
CA LEU A 10 47.00 -44.65 27.83
C LEU A 10 46.21 -43.66 28.69
N ILE A 11 46.41 -43.64 30.00
CA ILE A 11 45.77 -42.71 30.93
C ILE A 11 46.29 -41.27 30.73
N SER A 12 47.60 -41.07 30.45
CA SER A 12 48.15 -39.76 30.14
C SER A 12 47.64 -39.20 28.78
N LEU A 13 47.39 -40.06 27.77
CA LEU A 13 46.77 -39.70 26.51
C LEU A 13 45.28 -39.36 26.67
N LEU A 14 44.58 -39.98 27.60
CA LEU A 14 43.17 -39.67 27.94
C LEU A 14 43.05 -38.40 28.80
N LEU A 15 44.09 -38.04 29.56
CA LEU A 15 44.13 -36.79 30.34
C LEU A 15 44.64 -35.59 29.53
N TYR A 16 45.25 -35.79 28.36
CA TYR A 16 45.51 -34.78 27.37
C TYR A 16 44.26 -34.55 26.50
N GLN A 17 43.13 -34.32 27.13
CA GLN A 17 42.09 -33.57 26.47
C GLN A 17 42.63 -32.16 26.30
N SER A 18 43.26 -31.92 25.16
CA SER A 18 43.45 -30.57 24.68
C SER A 18 42.10 -29.91 24.76
N HIS A 19 41.94 -28.98 25.69
CA HIS A 19 40.90 -27.99 25.60
C HIS A 19 41.18 -27.25 24.28
N LEU A 20 40.63 -27.77 23.18
CA LEU A 20 40.39 -27.01 21.98
C LEU A 20 39.34 -25.95 22.38
N PHE A 21 39.81 -24.96 23.11
CA PHE A 21 39.18 -23.65 23.12
C PHE A 21 39.31 -23.11 21.69
N SER A 22 38.45 -23.58 20.81
CA SER A 22 38.09 -22.79 19.65
C SER A 22 37.61 -21.45 20.23
N LYS A 23 38.49 -20.44 20.21
CA LYS A 23 38.07 -19.05 20.36
C LYS A 23 37.18 -18.70 19.19
N SER A 24 35.91 -19.14 19.22
CA SER A 24 34.91 -18.66 18.32
C SER A 24 34.34 -17.34 18.86
N ASN A 25 35.11 -16.27 18.65
CA ASN A 25 34.58 -14.92 18.83
C ASN A 25 33.37 -14.62 17.88
N SER A 26 32.97 -15.60 17.07
CA SER A 26 31.85 -15.50 16.14
C SER A 26 30.60 -16.28 16.55
N PHE A 27 30.61 -17.00 17.66
CA PHE A 27 29.49 -17.85 18.08
C PHE A 27 28.55 -17.21 19.11
N ASP A 28 28.99 -16.13 19.80
CA ASP A 28 28.11 -15.47 20.79
C ASP A 28 26.90 -14.76 20.16
N GLU A 29 27.05 -14.30 18.93
CA GLU A 29 25.97 -13.62 18.19
C GLU A 29 24.94 -14.62 17.62
N PHE A 30 25.39 -15.82 17.21
CA PHE A 30 24.54 -16.95 16.81
C PHE A 30 24.11 -17.84 17.99
N ASN A 31 24.02 -17.27 19.19
CA ASN A 31 23.55 -18.03 20.32
C ASN A 31 22.07 -18.45 20.15
N SER A 32 21.69 -19.51 20.88
CA SER A 32 20.34 -20.08 20.78
C SER A 32 19.23 -19.07 21.05
N LYS A 33 19.47 -18.07 21.91
CA LYS A 33 18.51 -17.01 22.24
C LYS A 33 18.23 -16.08 21.04
N ASN A 34 19.30 -15.61 20.34
CA ASN A 34 19.15 -14.72 19.19
C ASN A 34 18.51 -15.48 18.01
N LEU A 35 18.94 -16.73 17.77
CA LEU A 35 18.33 -17.56 16.72
C LEU A 35 16.87 -17.89 17.02
N SER A 36 16.53 -18.27 18.26
CA SER A 36 15.16 -18.54 18.65
C SER A 36 14.25 -17.33 18.39
N LYS A 37 14.70 -16.11 18.76
CA LYS A 37 13.95 -14.88 18.49
C LYS A 37 13.82 -14.59 17.00
N TYR A 38 14.88 -14.77 16.23
CA TYR A 38 14.83 -14.61 14.78
C TYR A 38 13.80 -15.56 14.14
N PHE A 39 13.86 -16.87 14.49
CA PHE A 39 12.87 -17.83 13.97
C PHE A 39 11.45 -17.53 14.45
N SER A 40 11.26 -17.08 15.70
CA SER A 40 9.95 -16.60 16.16
C SER A 40 9.47 -15.42 15.32
N GLY A 41 10.38 -14.51 14.93
CA GLY A 41 10.09 -13.40 14.03
C GLY A 41 9.66 -13.88 12.64
N ILE A 42 10.35 -14.86 12.08
CA ILE A 42 9.95 -15.48 10.79
C ILE A 42 8.57 -16.10 10.89
N VAL A 43 8.32 -16.91 11.92
CA VAL A 43 7.01 -17.56 12.13
C VAL A 43 5.89 -16.50 12.28
N ALA A 44 6.11 -15.46 13.06
CA ALA A 44 5.15 -14.39 13.23
C ALA A 44 4.90 -13.64 11.89
N PHE A 45 5.98 -13.39 11.11
CA PHE A 45 5.88 -12.76 9.80
C PHE A 45 5.04 -13.59 8.82
N GLU A 46 5.33 -14.89 8.69
CA GLU A 46 4.57 -15.80 7.83
C GLU A 46 3.09 -15.93 8.27
N ASN A 47 2.82 -15.80 9.58
CA ASN A 47 1.47 -15.77 10.15
C ASN A 47 0.80 -14.38 10.05
N LYS A 48 1.42 -13.41 9.35
CA LYS A 48 0.89 -12.04 9.15
C LYS A 48 0.77 -11.21 10.45
N ALA A 49 1.43 -11.63 11.51
CA ALA A 49 1.52 -10.93 12.80
C ALA A 49 2.72 -9.95 12.78
N ASN A 50 2.68 -8.94 11.89
CA ASN A 50 3.83 -8.08 11.59
C ASN A 50 4.37 -7.32 12.80
N SER A 51 3.51 -6.83 13.70
CA SER A 51 3.94 -6.15 14.93
C SER A 51 4.76 -7.06 15.84
N GLU A 52 4.34 -8.34 15.98
CA GLU A 52 5.08 -9.35 16.75
C GLU A 52 6.37 -9.72 16.04
N ALA A 53 6.32 -9.94 14.72
CA ALA A 53 7.50 -10.20 13.91
C ALA A 53 8.57 -9.10 14.10
N LEU A 54 8.17 -7.83 14.00
CA LEU A 54 9.05 -6.69 14.22
C LEU A 54 9.63 -6.66 15.64
N SER A 55 8.86 -7.02 16.67
CA SER A 55 9.33 -7.12 18.05
C SER A 55 10.41 -8.19 18.21
N TYR A 56 10.19 -9.38 17.61
CA TYR A 56 11.17 -10.46 17.62
C TYR A 56 12.44 -10.10 16.84
N PHE A 57 12.33 -9.52 15.65
CA PHE A 57 13.47 -9.04 14.89
C PHE A 57 14.25 -7.96 15.67
N ASN A 58 13.59 -6.97 16.26
CA ASN A 58 14.28 -6.00 17.10
C ASN A 58 15.08 -6.64 18.24
N SER A 59 14.55 -7.72 18.82
CA SER A 59 15.20 -8.46 19.92
C SER A 59 16.39 -9.33 19.49
N SER A 60 16.53 -9.62 18.20
CA SER A 60 17.62 -10.40 17.57
C SER A 60 18.46 -9.57 16.60
N LYS A 61 18.42 -8.24 16.72
CA LYS A 61 18.97 -7.28 15.76
C LYS A 61 20.48 -7.42 15.53
N ILE A 62 21.22 -8.04 16.46
CA ILE A 62 22.64 -8.32 16.31
C ILE A 62 22.90 -9.18 15.06
N LEU A 63 21.95 -10.04 14.65
CA LEU A 63 22.06 -10.91 13.49
C LEU A 63 22.12 -10.14 12.15
N ILE A 64 21.79 -8.86 12.10
CA ILE A 64 21.90 -8.03 10.89
C ILE A 64 23.32 -8.00 10.31
N ASN A 65 24.32 -8.25 11.14
CA ASN A 65 25.73 -8.24 10.75
C ASN A 65 26.24 -9.61 10.32
N PHE A 66 25.51 -10.69 10.60
CA PHE A 66 26.01 -12.06 10.52
C PHE A 66 25.09 -12.99 9.71
N HIS A 67 23.87 -12.56 9.39
CA HIS A 67 22.86 -13.36 8.71
C HIS A 67 22.22 -12.57 7.58
N ASP A 68 22.66 -12.79 6.34
CA ASP A 68 22.22 -12.00 5.18
C ASP A 68 20.70 -11.89 5.02
N PRO A 69 19.88 -12.96 5.16
CA PRO A 69 18.43 -12.86 5.01
C PRO A 69 17.72 -12.04 6.09
N TYR A 70 18.40 -11.72 7.20
CA TYR A 70 17.80 -10.99 8.31
C TYR A 70 17.34 -9.59 7.90
N LEU A 71 18.17 -8.84 7.17
CA LEU A 71 17.91 -7.44 6.83
C LEU A 71 16.64 -7.29 5.99
N GLU A 72 16.44 -8.18 5.01
CA GLU A 72 15.26 -8.17 4.15
C GLU A 72 13.97 -8.34 4.98
N LYS A 73 13.88 -9.39 5.80
CA LYS A 73 12.68 -9.65 6.63
C LYS A 73 12.42 -8.54 7.65
N PHE A 74 13.48 -7.98 8.24
CA PHE A 74 13.38 -6.87 9.17
C PHE A 74 12.88 -5.59 8.47
N VAL A 75 13.43 -5.26 7.30
CA VAL A 75 13.00 -4.12 6.48
C VAL A 75 11.54 -4.26 6.05
N MET A 76 11.14 -5.45 5.56
CA MET A 76 9.75 -5.74 5.20
C MET A 76 8.81 -5.51 6.38
N SER A 77 9.16 -6.03 7.57
CA SER A 77 8.36 -5.83 8.79
C SER A 77 8.25 -4.34 9.20
N LEU A 78 9.33 -3.56 9.03
CA LEU A 78 9.30 -2.12 9.28
C LEU A 78 8.34 -1.39 8.33
N VAL A 79 8.38 -1.69 7.04
CA VAL A 79 7.50 -1.06 6.04
C VAL A 79 6.05 -1.41 6.31
N LEU A 80 5.74 -2.69 6.63
CA LEU A 80 4.37 -3.15 6.95
C LEU A 80 3.82 -2.59 8.28
N GLU A 81 4.69 -1.99 9.11
CA GLU A 81 4.33 -1.23 10.32
C GLU A 81 4.47 0.30 10.11
N ASP A 82 4.38 0.77 8.84
CA ASP A 82 4.46 2.18 8.43
C ASP A 82 5.76 2.91 8.87
N LYS A 83 6.84 2.14 9.16
CA LYS A 83 8.14 2.68 9.58
C LYS A 83 9.12 2.81 8.39
N VAL A 84 8.63 3.30 7.25
CA VAL A 84 9.38 3.38 5.98
C VAL A 84 10.70 4.14 6.14
N THR A 85 10.71 5.28 6.82
CA THR A 85 11.94 6.05 7.06
C THR A 85 12.99 5.25 7.84
N GLN A 86 12.57 4.44 8.82
CA GLN A 86 13.49 3.58 9.56
C GLN A 86 14.04 2.47 8.66
N ALA A 87 13.20 1.83 7.84
CA ALA A 87 13.61 0.82 6.88
C ALA A 87 14.69 1.36 5.92
N ILE A 88 14.48 2.55 5.36
CA ILE A 88 15.44 3.24 4.49
C ILE A 88 16.78 3.47 5.22
N ASN A 89 16.74 3.94 6.46
CA ASN A 89 17.96 4.19 7.23
C ASN A 89 18.76 2.89 7.48
N TYR A 90 18.09 1.76 7.76
CA TYR A 90 18.77 0.47 7.89
C TYR A 90 19.42 0.01 6.60
N ILE A 91 18.76 0.18 5.46
CA ILE A 91 19.34 -0.13 4.15
C ILE A 91 20.59 0.73 3.91
N LYS A 92 20.51 2.06 4.12
CA LYS A 92 21.65 2.98 3.92
C LYS A 92 22.84 2.64 4.81
N THR A 93 22.59 2.30 6.06
CA THR A 93 23.65 1.93 7.01
C THR A 93 24.34 0.61 6.62
N ASN A 94 23.64 -0.28 5.92
CA ASN A 94 24.13 -1.57 5.49
C ASN A 94 24.41 -1.66 3.97
N SER A 95 24.37 -0.56 3.23
CA SER A 95 24.42 -0.53 1.76
C SER A 95 25.65 -1.20 1.12
N LYS A 96 26.78 -1.27 1.86
CA LYS A 96 28.01 -1.95 1.41
C LYS A 96 28.00 -3.46 1.65
N LYS A 97 26.97 -4.02 2.30
CA LYS A 97 26.86 -5.43 2.62
C LYS A 97 26.05 -6.17 1.57
N LYS A 98 26.38 -7.44 1.35
CA LYS A 98 25.60 -8.34 0.48
C LYS A 98 24.15 -8.46 0.95
N SER A 99 23.90 -8.37 2.25
CA SER A 99 22.57 -8.43 2.86
C SER A 99 21.62 -7.33 2.43
N SER A 100 22.08 -6.22 1.85
CA SER A 100 21.25 -5.15 1.31
C SER A 100 20.90 -5.31 -0.17
N ASN A 101 21.37 -6.38 -0.83
CA ASN A 101 21.12 -6.63 -2.24
C ASN A 101 19.84 -7.45 -2.45
N PHE A 102 18.69 -6.83 -2.24
CA PHE A 102 17.36 -7.36 -2.52
C PHE A 102 16.48 -6.27 -3.17
N PHE A 103 15.47 -6.68 -3.92
CA PHE A 103 14.69 -5.80 -4.80
C PHE A 103 14.04 -4.64 -4.05
N GLU A 104 13.40 -4.92 -2.93
CA GLU A 104 12.67 -3.92 -2.13
C GLU A 104 13.63 -2.87 -1.53
N ALA A 105 14.90 -3.22 -1.30
CA ALA A 105 15.90 -2.25 -0.85
C ALA A 105 16.16 -1.19 -1.92
N TYR A 106 16.30 -1.58 -3.17
CA TYR A 106 16.46 -0.63 -4.29
C TYR A 106 15.22 0.25 -4.44
N ILE A 107 14.02 -0.33 -4.38
CA ILE A 107 12.77 0.44 -4.44
C ILE A 107 12.72 1.48 -3.33
N LEU A 108 13.03 1.13 -2.09
CA LEU A 108 13.05 2.04 -0.95
C LEU A 108 14.05 3.20 -1.14
N LEU A 109 15.25 2.93 -1.67
CA LEU A 109 16.23 3.98 -1.94
C LEU A 109 15.82 4.90 -3.08
N ILE A 110 15.20 4.38 -4.14
CA ILE A 110 14.63 5.17 -5.25
C ILE A 110 13.55 6.10 -4.72
N LEU A 111 12.62 5.58 -3.90
CA LEU A 111 11.51 6.38 -3.35
C LEU A 111 11.99 7.42 -2.34
N ASP A 112 13.05 7.15 -1.57
CA ASP A 112 13.69 8.16 -0.73
C ASP A 112 14.30 9.29 -1.57
N SER A 113 14.88 8.96 -2.72
CA SER A 113 15.42 9.95 -3.65
C SER A 113 14.29 10.81 -4.26
N PHE A 114 13.17 10.22 -4.69
CA PHE A 114 11.98 10.97 -5.11
C PHE A 114 11.46 11.88 -4.00
N LYS A 115 11.31 11.35 -2.77
CA LYS A 115 10.82 12.12 -1.61
C LYS A 115 11.68 13.34 -1.31
N LYS A 116 12.98 13.25 -1.58
CA LYS A 116 13.97 14.33 -1.42
C LYS A 116 14.12 15.23 -2.63
N ASN A 117 13.34 14.99 -3.68
CA ASN A 117 13.44 15.70 -4.97
C ASN A 117 14.82 15.53 -5.64
N ASP A 118 15.50 14.41 -5.39
CA ASP A 118 16.78 14.05 -6.03
C ASP A 118 16.54 13.00 -7.13
N ILE A 119 15.99 13.47 -8.24
CA ILE A 119 15.58 12.59 -9.34
C ILE A 119 16.80 11.96 -10.04
N ASN A 120 17.91 12.67 -10.10
CA ASN A 120 19.16 12.16 -10.67
C ASN A 120 19.68 10.97 -9.88
N LYS A 121 19.63 11.04 -8.55
CA LYS A 121 20.00 9.91 -7.70
C LYS A 121 19.06 8.70 -7.88
N ALA A 122 17.77 8.94 -8.08
CA ALA A 122 16.82 7.87 -8.40
C ALA A 122 17.19 7.18 -9.73
N LEU A 123 17.55 7.94 -10.77
CA LEU A 123 18.02 7.41 -12.06
C LEU A 123 19.32 6.61 -11.94
N GLU A 124 20.28 7.09 -11.15
CA GLU A 124 21.53 6.38 -10.85
C GLU A 124 21.24 5.02 -10.22
N ILE A 125 20.44 4.98 -9.15
CA ILE A 125 20.09 3.72 -8.47
C ILE A 125 19.35 2.77 -9.42
N LEU A 126 18.42 3.28 -10.25
CA LEU A 126 17.72 2.49 -11.27
C LEU A 126 18.68 1.86 -12.29
N GLY A 127 19.80 2.52 -12.59
CA GLY A 127 20.87 2.01 -13.45
C GLY A 127 21.74 0.94 -12.80
N GLU A 128 21.83 0.93 -11.48
CA GLU A 128 22.66 -0.02 -10.69
C GLU A 128 21.96 -1.33 -10.37
N ILE A 129 20.63 -1.43 -10.63
CA ILE A 129 19.85 -2.63 -10.26
C ILE A 129 20.29 -3.83 -11.10
N PRO A 130 20.66 -4.96 -10.47
CA PRO A 130 21.06 -6.17 -11.17
C PRO A 130 19.97 -6.69 -12.12
N GLU A 131 20.36 -7.13 -13.32
CA GLU A 131 19.45 -7.70 -14.32
C GLU A 131 18.68 -8.91 -13.79
N SER A 132 19.23 -9.66 -12.85
CA SER A 132 18.58 -10.80 -12.22
C SER A 132 17.23 -10.45 -11.56
N PHE A 133 17.04 -9.22 -11.08
CA PHE A 133 15.75 -8.78 -10.55
C PHE A 133 14.70 -8.49 -11.62
N GLN A 134 15.10 -8.34 -12.88
CA GLN A 134 14.20 -8.08 -14.00
C GLN A 134 13.61 -9.37 -14.61
N THR A 135 13.98 -10.54 -14.13
CA THR A 135 13.40 -11.83 -14.54
C THR A 135 11.98 -12.02 -14.02
N ASP A 136 11.65 -11.42 -12.87
CA ASP A 136 10.28 -11.35 -12.37
C ASP A 136 9.47 -10.32 -13.15
N ARG A 137 8.27 -10.69 -13.60
CA ARG A 137 7.42 -9.85 -14.44
C ARG A 137 6.99 -8.56 -13.74
N PHE A 138 6.64 -8.63 -12.45
CA PHE A 138 6.22 -7.45 -11.71
C PHE A 138 7.39 -6.49 -11.48
N ASN A 139 8.54 -7.02 -11.07
CA ASN A 139 9.75 -6.24 -10.91
C ASN A 139 10.13 -5.53 -12.21
N TYR A 140 10.06 -6.24 -13.34
CA TYR A 140 10.31 -5.67 -14.66
C TYR A 140 9.37 -4.48 -14.97
N ILE A 141 8.07 -4.64 -14.72
CA ILE A 141 7.08 -3.57 -14.92
C ILE A 141 7.39 -2.37 -14.01
N ILE A 142 7.63 -2.63 -12.73
CA ILE A 142 7.90 -1.58 -11.74
C ILE A 142 9.14 -0.78 -12.12
N LEU A 143 10.25 -1.45 -12.44
CA LEU A 143 11.52 -0.79 -12.78
C LEU A 143 11.42 0.05 -14.05
N ASN A 144 10.84 -0.50 -15.12
CA ASN A 144 10.70 0.25 -16.37
C ASN A 144 9.75 1.44 -16.22
N SER A 145 8.67 1.30 -15.47
CA SER A 145 7.76 2.41 -15.19
C SER A 145 8.42 3.50 -14.35
N LEU A 146 9.14 3.14 -13.28
CA LEU A 146 9.87 4.10 -12.45
C LEU A 146 10.96 4.82 -13.25
N LYS A 147 11.67 4.11 -14.14
CA LYS A 147 12.68 4.69 -15.04
C LYS A 147 12.05 5.70 -16.00
N GLU A 148 10.90 5.35 -16.57
CA GLU A 148 10.16 6.25 -17.44
C GLU A 148 9.69 7.51 -16.70
N TYR A 149 9.07 7.38 -15.53
CA TYR A 149 8.67 8.51 -14.70
C TYR A 149 9.85 9.39 -14.28
N ALA A 150 10.93 8.79 -13.77
CA ALA A 150 12.13 9.52 -13.37
C ALA A 150 12.72 10.32 -14.52
N TYR A 151 12.81 9.75 -15.73
CA TYR A 151 13.26 10.45 -16.93
C TYR A 151 12.39 11.67 -17.26
N VAL A 152 11.05 11.49 -17.20
CA VAL A 152 10.10 12.58 -17.49
C VAL A 152 10.22 13.68 -16.45
N PHE A 153 10.37 13.34 -15.17
CA PHE A 153 10.47 14.29 -14.09
C PHE A 153 11.77 15.11 -14.15
N GLU A 154 12.88 14.49 -14.50
CA GLU A 154 14.18 15.15 -14.61
C GLU A 154 14.28 16.00 -15.88
N ASN A 155 14.01 15.39 -17.03
CA ASN A 155 14.28 16.02 -18.32
C ASN A 155 13.14 16.92 -18.82
N LYS A 156 11.98 16.92 -18.17
CA LYS A 156 10.77 17.66 -18.59
C LYS A 156 10.37 17.35 -20.05
N LYS A 157 10.57 16.10 -20.46
CA LYS A 157 10.28 15.60 -21.82
C LYS A 157 9.74 14.19 -21.74
N THR A 158 8.93 13.81 -22.73
CA THR A 158 8.43 12.44 -22.87
C THR A 158 9.56 11.45 -23.15
N PHE A 159 9.51 10.29 -22.53
CA PHE A 159 10.46 9.21 -22.75
C PHE A 159 10.17 8.48 -24.06
N LYS A 160 11.16 8.35 -24.95
CA LYS A 160 10.96 7.77 -26.29
C LYS A 160 10.97 6.24 -26.31
N GLU A 161 11.76 5.61 -25.45
CA GLU A 161 11.96 4.15 -25.41
C GLU A 161 11.02 3.44 -24.43
N LYS A 162 9.81 3.97 -24.26
CA LYS A 162 8.84 3.43 -23.33
C LYS A 162 8.39 2.02 -23.70
N LYS A 163 8.26 1.18 -22.67
CA LYS A 163 7.67 -0.15 -22.81
C LYS A 163 6.14 -0.04 -22.76
N ASN A 164 5.46 -0.95 -23.45
CA ASN A 164 4.00 -0.99 -23.43
C ASN A 164 3.51 -2.03 -22.41
N PHE A 165 2.88 -1.55 -21.36
CA PHE A 165 2.23 -2.33 -20.31
C PHE A 165 0.70 -2.18 -20.36
N ASN A 166 0.13 -2.03 -21.55
CA ASN A 166 -1.30 -1.86 -21.77
C ASN A 166 -1.90 -0.71 -20.91
N ASN A 167 -2.87 -1.02 -20.06
CA ASN A 167 -3.58 -0.05 -19.25
C ASN A 167 -2.66 0.78 -18.34
N LEU A 168 -1.59 0.18 -17.79
CA LEU A 168 -0.62 0.93 -16.99
C LEU A 168 0.10 2.01 -17.81
N SER A 169 0.42 1.72 -19.06
CA SER A 169 1.05 2.71 -19.95
C SER A 169 0.11 3.85 -20.33
N LEU A 170 -1.18 3.57 -20.55
CA LEU A 170 -2.19 4.61 -20.82
C LEU A 170 -2.34 5.56 -19.62
N ILE A 171 -2.40 5.00 -18.42
CA ILE A 171 -2.48 5.76 -17.16
C ILE A 171 -1.21 6.59 -16.97
N ALA A 172 -0.04 5.97 -17.13
CA ALA A 172 1.24 6.66 -17.01
C ALA A 172 1.35 7.83 -17.99
N GLU A 173 0.91 7.66 -19.24
CA GLU A 173 0.95 8.71 -20.24
C GLU A 173 0.05 9.90 -19.87
N ALA A 174 -1.16 9.67 -19.36
CA ALA A 174 -2.05 10.73 -18.90
C ALA A 174 -1.41 11.56 -17.77
N PHE A 175 -0.81 10.90 -16.78
CA PHE A 175 -0.14 11.59 -15.67
C PHE A 175 1.15 12.31 -16.10
N GLN A 176 1.94 11.72 -17.00
CA GLN A 176 3.14 12.37 -17.53
C GLN A 176 2.79 13.61 -18.34
N LYS A 177 1.75 13.56 -19.19
CA LYS A 177 1.25 14.73 -19.92
C LYS A 177 0.78 15.83 -18.97
N CYS A 178 0.04 15.45 -17.93
CA CYS A 178 -0.39 16.39 -16.90
C CYS A 178 0.81 17.01 -16.16
N TYR A 179 1.79 16.22 -15.75
CA TYR A 179 3.01 16.71 -15.10
C TYR A 179 3.78 17.72 -15.95
N LEU A 180 3.86 17.46 -17.26
CA LEU A 180 4.53 18.33 -18.23
C LEU A 180 3.73 19.59 -18.59
N GLY A 181 2.46 19.70 -18.17
CA GLY A 181 1.57 20.77 -18.60
C GLY A 181 1.26 20.74 -20.10
N ASP A 182 1.27 19.55 -20.70
CA ASP A 182 1.05 19.33 -22.13
C ASP A 182 -0.41 19.67 -22.52
N LYS A 183 -0.57 20.42 -23.62
CA LYS A 183 -1.90 20.83 -24.11
C LYS A 183 -2.82 19.66 -24.46
N SER A 184 -2.26 18.49 -24.74
CA SER A 184 -3.03 17.28 -25.03
C SER A 184 -3.56 16.53 -23.80
N THR A 185 -3.24 16.98 -22.59
CA THR A 185 -3.62 16.30 -21.32
C THR A 185 -5.12 15.98 -21.24
N ASN A 186 -5.98 16.96 -21.60
CA ASN A 186 -7.45 16.73 -21.67
C ASN A 186 -7.81 15.57 -22.58
N SER A 187 -7.21 15.48 -23.75
CA SER A 187 -7.47 14.39 -24.72
C SER A 187 -7.04 13.03 -24.16
N PHE A 188 -5.92 12.97 -23.43
CA PHE A 188 -5.45 11.72 -22.82
C PHE A 188 -6.35 11.26 -21.67
N PHE A 189 -6.77 12.15 -20.79
CA PHE A 189 -7.75 11.81 -19.74
C PHE A 189 -9.10 11.41 -20.34
N SER A 190 -9.63 12.15 -21.32
CA SER A 190 -10.88 11.80 -21.97
C SER A 190 -10.81 10.43 -22.65
N LYS A 191 -9.69 10.11 -23.34
CA LYS A 191 -9.47 8.80 -23.93
C LYS A 191 -9.41 7.69 -22.89
N LEU A 192 -8.78 7.95 -21.74
CA LEU A 192 -8.65 6.99 -20.64
C LEU A 192 -10.02 6.66 -20.03
N ILE A 193 -10.85 7.66 -19.70
CA ILE A 193 -12.15 7.46 -19.03
C ILE A 193 -13.23 6.91 -19.99
N ASN A 194 -13.12 7.17 -21.27
CA ASN A 194 -14.08 6.69 -22.28
C ASN A 194 -13.70 5.32 -22.87
N ASN A 195 -12.66 4.67 -22.37
CA ASN A 195 -12.27 3.34 -22.80
C ASN A 195 -13.20 2.28 -22.18
N GLY A 196 -14.25 1.90 -22.90
CA GLY A 196 -15.29 0.98 -22.43
C GLY A 196 -14.86 -0.47 -22.10
N GLN A 197 -13.58 -0.80 -22.21
CA GLN A 197 -13.05 -2.15 -21.93
C GLN A 197 -12.63 -2.37 -20.47
N THR A 198 -12.50 -1.29 -19.67
CA THR A 198 -12.01 -1.37 -18.30
C THR A 198 -12.68 -0.29 -17.44
N ASP A 199 -12.91 -0.58 -16.17
CA ASP A 199 -13.41 0.42 -15.21
C ASP A 199 -12.31 1.42 -14.85
N TYR A 200 -12.35 2.58 -15.50
CA TYR A 200 -11.48 3.72 -15.23
C TYR A 200 -12.13 4.80 -14.34
N SER A 201 -13.20 4.48 -13.63
CA SER A 201 -13.93 5.45 -12.79
C SER A 201 -13.04 6.18 -11.78
N ARG A 202 -11.97 5.54 -11.28
CA ARG A 202 -10.96 6.17 -10.43
C ARG A 202 -10.29 7.36 -11.15
N TYR A 203 -10.04 7.26 -12.46
CA TYR A 203 -9.33 8.28 -13.23
C TYR A 203 -10.20 9.48 -13.59
N ILE A 204 -11.51 9.36 -13.47
CA ILE A 204 -12.42 10.52 -13.52
C ILE A 204 -12.05 11.50 -12.38
N TYR A 205 -11.77 11.01 -11.17
CA TYR A 205 -11.34 11.87 -10.06
C TYR A 205 -10.05 12.64 -10.39
N PHE A 206 -9.03 11.99 -10.96
CA PHE A 206 -7.79 12.65 -11.32
C PHE A 206 -7.97 13.63 -12.49
N TYR A 207 -8.89 13.34 -13.41
CA TYR A 207 -9.25 14.28 -14.46
C TYR A 207 -9.98 15.50 -13.89
N LEU A 208 -10.91 15.32 -12.96
CA LEU A 208 -11.54 16.42 -12.23
C LEU A 208 -10.51 17.27 -11.50
N THR A 209 -9.52 16.65 -10.84
CA THR A 209 -8.42 17.36 -10.20
C THR A 209 -7.66 18.25 -11.20
N TYR A 210 -7.30 17.67 -12.35
CA TYR A 210 -6.62 18.42 -13.42
C TYR A 210 -7.47 19.60 -13.93
N LEU A 211 -8.76 19.39 -14.18
CA LEU A 211 -9.66 20.44 -14.66
C LEU A 211 -9.75 21.59 -13.65
N ILE A 212 -9.94 21.27 -12.36
CA ILE A 212 -10.03 22.25 -11.29
C ILE A 212 -8.72 23.05 -11.12
N GLU A 213 -7.57 22.37 -11.11
CA GLU A 213 -6.25 23.02 -11.03
C GLU A 213 -5.96 23.97 -12.22
N ASN A 214 -6.61 23.76 -13.37
CA ASN A 214 -6.50 24.58 -14.55
C ASN A 214 -7.68 25.54 -14.74
N ASN A 215 -8.49 25.80 -13.69
CA ASN A 215 -9.66 26.67 -13.69
C ASN A 215 -10.78 26.30 -14.69
N GLN A 216 -10.80 25.03 -15.12
CA GLN A 216 -11.85 24.47 -16.00
C GLN A 216 -13.02 23.91 -15.16
N ILE A 217 -13.56 24.73 -14.24
CA ILE A 217 -14.55 24.31 -13.25
C ILE A 217 -15.88 23.94 -13.92
N ARG A 218 -16.23 24.60 -15.02
CA ARG A 218 -17.47 24.34 -15.76
C ARG A 218 -17.46 22.91 -16.33
N GLU A 219 -16.36 22.51 -16.93
CA GLU A 219 -16.15 21.17 -17.50
C GLU A 219 -16.19 20.10 -16.41
N ALA A 220 -15.55 20.37 -15.26
CA ALA A 220 -15.61 19.47 -14.11
C ALA A 220 -17.03 19.27 -13.60
N LYS A 221 -17.85 20.34 -13.54
CA LYS A 221 -19.27 20.25 -13.17
C LYS A 221 -20.07 19.43 -14.17
N VAL A 222 -19.92 19.65 -15.47
CA VAL A 222 -20.62 18.87 -16.51
C VAL A 222 -20.35 17.38 -16.31
N ILE A 223 -19.09 16.97 -16.10
CA ILE A 223 -18.75 15.56 -15.85
C ILE A 223 -19.43 15.03 -14.58
N THR A 224 -19.44 15.81 -13.50
CA THR A 224 -20.01 15.34 -12.23
C THR A 224 -21.54 15.35 -12.22
N ASP A 225 -22.19 16.20 -12.99
CA ASP A 225 -23.65 16.24 -13.09
C ASP A 225 -24.22 14.97 -13.77
N GLU A 226 -23.44 14.36 -14.68
CA GLU A 226 -23.78 13.08 -15.33
C GLU A 226 -23.59 11.86 -14.42
N LEU A 227 -22.93 12.00 -13.26
CA LEU A 227 -22.64 10.89 -12.37
C LEU A 227 -23.72 10.71 -11.31
N GLU A 228 -24.29 9.54 -11.23
CA GLU A 228 -25.16 9.15 -10.13
C GLU A 228 -24.33 8.57 -8.97
N TYR A 229 -24.54 9.05 -7.75
CA TYR A 229 -23.81 8.58 -6.56
C TYR A 229 -23.82 7.06 -6.37
N ILE A 230 -24.92 6.39 -6.68
CA ILE A 230 -25.06 4.93 -6.54
C ILE A 230 -23.97 4.20 -7.33
N ASN A 231 -23.66 4.71 -8.53
CA ASN A 231 -22.75 4.09 -9.49
C ASN A 231 -21.30 4.56 -9.35
N THR A 232 -21.01 5.48 -8.40
CA THR A 232 -19.64 6.01 -8.22
C THR A 232 -18.80 5.20 -7.24
N THR A 233 -17.48 5.16 -7.46
CA THR A 233 -16.51 4.65 -6.47
C THR A 233 -16.42 5.59 -5.26
N LEU A 234 -15.79 5.13 -4.17
CA LEU A 234 -15.60 5.94 -2.95
C LEU A 234 -14.90 7.28 -3.24
N LEU A 235 -13.78 7.23 -3.97
CA LEU A 235 -12.99 8.41 -4.31
C LEU A 235 -13.78 9.40 -5.16
N LEU A 236 -14.49 8.91 -6.17
CA LEU A 236 -15.27 9.73 -7.07
C LEU A 236 -16.51 10.33 -6.37
N SER A 237 -17.17 9.57 -5.49
CA SER A 237 -18.27 10.08 -4.67
C SER A 237 -17.84 11.26 -3.79
N GLN A 238 -16.66 11.15 -3.18
CA GLN A 238 -16.11 12.23 -2.35
C GLN A 238 -15.75 13.44 -3.20
N GLY A 239 -15.11 13.23 -4.37
CA GLY A 239 -14.79 14.32 -5.30
C GLY A 239 -16.05 15.06 -5.82
N LYS A 240 -17.09 14.31 -6.23
CA LYS A 240 -18.39 14.92 -6.61
C LYS A 240 -18.96 15.77 -5.48
N SER A 241 -18.95 15.25 -4.24
CA SER A 241 -19.44 16.00 -3.06
C SER A 241 -18.65 17.31 -2.84
N TRP A 242 -17.34 17.34 -3.07
CA TRP A 242 -16.56 18.57 -2.96
C TRP A 242 -16.93 19.59 -4.03
N ILE A 243 -17.24 19.16 -5.25
CA ILE A 243 -17.68 20.07 -6.33
C ILE A 243 -19.06 20.65 -5.99
N GLU A 244 -20.00 19.81 -5.54
CA GLU A 244 -21.36 20.26 -5.14
C GLU A 244 -21.33 21.24 -3.97
N LYS A 245 -20.43 21.05 -3.01
CA LYS A 245 -20.23 21.93 -1.85
C LYS A 245 -19.31 23.12 -2.13
N ASN A 246 -18.79 23.24 -3.35
CA ASN A 246 -17.80 24.26 -3.75
C ASN A 246 -16.51 24.25 -2.92
N GLU A 247 -16.08 23.06 -2.47
CA GLU A 247 -14.86 22.81 -1.71
C GLU A 247 -13.69 22.43 -2.65
N LEU A 248 -13.49 23.21 -3.72
CA LEU A 248 -12.60 22.88 -4.84
C LEU A 248 -11.11 22.79 -4.44
N ASN A 249 -10.70 23.55 -3.41
CA ASN A 249 -9.35 23.51 -2.88
C ASN A 249 -8.90 22.11 -2.41
N LYS A 250 -9.85 21.29 -1.94
CA LYS A 250 -9.57 19.93 -1.46
C LYS A 250 -8.92 19.04 -2.51
N PHE A 251 -9.22 19.22 -3.79
CA PHE A 251 -8.59 18.43 -4.84
C PHE A 251 -7.07 18.58 -4.83
N GLY A 252 -6.55 19.81 -4.90
CA GLY A 252 -5.12 20.09 -4.89
C GLY A 252 -4.43 19.82 -3.55
N GLU A 253 -5.18 19.81 -2.43
CA GLU A 253 -4.65 19.43 -1.12
C GLU A 253 -4.31 17.94 -1.05
N PHE A 254 -5.08 17.08 -1.71
CA PHE A 254 -4.93 15.63 -1.65
C PHE A 254 -4.05 15.07 -2.77
N PHE A 255 -4.10 15.63 -3.97
CA PHE A 255 -3.36 15.15 -5.12
C PHE A 255 -3.13 16.25 -6.15
N SER A 256 -1.94 16.29 -6.72
CA SER A 256 -1.63 17.07 -7.92
C SER A 256 -0.73 16.29 -8.85
N CYS A 257 -1.08 16.21 -10.14
CA CYS A 257 -0.19 15.58 -11.12
C CYS A 257 1.08 16.40 -11.40
N LYS A 258 1.16 17.65 -10.92
CA LYS A 258 2.38 18.47 -10.97
C LYS A 258 3.37 18.10 -9.87
N ASN A 259 2.95 17.30 -8.89
CA ASN A 259 3.80 16.77 -7.84
C ASN A 259 4.21 15.33 -8.17
N HIS A 260 5.49 15.12 -8.44
CA HIS A 260 6.01 13.80 -8.79
C HIS A 260 5.79 12.75 -7.69
N ASN A 261 5.80 13.13 -6.39
CA ASN A 261 5.52 12.21 -5.30
C ASN A 261 4.08 11.70 -5.33
N ASP A 262 3.11 12.56 -5.67
CA ASP A 262 1.71 12.18 -5.79
C ASP A 262 1.51 11.21 -6.96
N VAL A 263 2.17 11.49 -8.10
CA VAL A 263 2.11 10.62 -9.29
C VAL A 263 2.74 9.26 -9.03
N ILE A 264 3.92 9.20 -8.39
CA ILE A 264 4.53 7.91 -8.02
C ILE A 264 3.71 7.19 -6.94
N GLY A 265 3.13 7.94 -5.99
CA GLY A 265 2.21 7.39 -4.99
C GLY A 265 1.02 6.67 -5.64
N GLU A 266 0.43 7.26 -6.69
CA GLU A 266 -0.64 6.61 -7.46
C GLU A 266 -0.15 5.40 -8.25
N PHE A 267 1.02 5.48 -8.88
CA PHE A 267 1.62 4.31 -9.53
C PHE A 267 1.81 3.14 -8.55
N LEU A 268 2.31 3.40 -7.35
CA LEU A 268 2.46 2.36 -6.31
C LEU A 268 1.13 1.79 -5.85
N PHE A 269 0.07 2.62 -5.79
CA PHE A 269 -1.29 2.14 -5.54
C PHE A 269 -1.76 1.17 -6.63
N LEU A 270 -1.48 1.45 -7.91
CA LEU A 270 -1.81 0.54 -9.00
C LEU A 270 -1.10 -0.81 -8.86
N ILE A 271 0.18 -0.79 -8.54
CA ILE A 271 0.95 -2.02 -8.26
C ILE A 271 0.34 -2.77 -7.07
N SER A 272 -0.02 -2.06 -6.01
CA SER A 272 -0.70 -2.64 -4.84
C SER A 272 -2.01 -3.33 -5.22
N ASN A 273 -2.82 -2.67 -6.04
CA ASN A 273 -4.11 -3.21 -6.47
C ASN A 273 -3.93 -4.48 -7.31
N LEU A 274 -2.89 -4.56 -8.15
CA LEU A 274 -2.55 -5.77 -8.89
C LEU A 274 -2.20 -6.93 -7.95
N TYR A 275 -1.38 -6.69 -6.92
CA TYR A 275 -1.07 -7.71 -5.91
C TYR A 275 -2.30 -8.12 -5.09
N SER A 276 -3.12 -7.14 -4.67
CA SER A 276 -4.36 -7.41 -3.93
C SER A 276 -5.33 -8.29 -4.74
N SER A 277 -5.47 -8.06 -6.05
CA SER A 277 -6.32 -8.86 -6.93
C SER A 277 -5.87 -10.32 -7.07
N GLN A 278 -4.61 -10.63 -6.74
CA GLN A 278 -4.03 -11.96 -6.70
C GLN A 278 -4.00 -12.57 -5.28
N ASN A 279 -4.61 -11.92 -4.30
CA ASN A 279 -4.57 -12.25 -2.87
C ASN A 279 -3.18 -12.19 -2.23
N GLU A 280 -2.22 -11.51 -2.87
CA GLU A 280 -0.88 -11.23 -2.34
C GLU A 280 -0.93 -9.98 -1.43
N PHE A 281 -1.74 -10.05 -0.36
CA PHE A 281 -2.09 -8.90 0.48
C PHE A 281 -0.88 -8.27 1.17
N GLU A 282 0.15 -9.03 1.50
CA GLU A 282 1.35 -8.54 2.15
C GLU A 282 2.18 -7.65 1.20
N LYS A 283 2.40 -8.12 -0.03
CA LYS A 283 3.05 -7.30 -1.07
C LYS A 283 2.22 -6.08 -1.41
N SER A 284 0.89 -6.24 -1.52
CA SER A 284 -0.01 -5.12 -1.70
C SER A 284 0.15 -4.07 -0.60
N ASN A 285 0.12 -4.47 0.68
CA ASN A 285 0.27 -3.55 1.80
C ASN A 285 1.67 -2.92 1.85
N PHE A 286 2.73 -3.65 1.44
CA PHE A 286 4.06 -3.08 1.30
C PHE A 286 4.05 -1.88 0.35
N TYR A 287 3.51 -2.02 -0.86
CA TYR A 287 3.45 -0.92 -1.84
C TYR A 287 2.46 0.19 -1.41
N LEU A 288 1.40 -0.14 -0.66
CA LEU A 288 0.50 0.87 -0.09
C LEU A 288 1.19 1.72 0.98
N SER A 289 2.01 1.12 1.85
CA SER A 289 2.82 1.87 2.81
C SER A 289 3.82 2.81 2.10
N LEU A 290 4.40 2.37 0.98
CA LEU A 290 5.27 3.22 0.15
C LEU A 290 4.49 4.35 -0.55
N SER A 291 3.28 4.07 -1.05
CA SER A 291 2.38 5.09 -1.61
C SER A 291 2.04 6.15 -0.57
N ASN A 292 1.67 5.72 0.66
CA ASN A 292 1.39 6.62 1.77
C ASN A 292 2.63 7.41 2.23
N TYR A 293 3.81 6.82 2.18
CA TYR A 293 5.08 7.51 2.48
C TYR A 293 5.31 8.70 1.53
N LEU A 294 5.03 8.53 0.24
CA LEU A 294 5.18 9.59 -0.76
C LEU A 294 4.08 10.65 -0.65
N ASN A 295 2.83 10.24 -0.56
CA ASN A 295 1.67 11.13 -0.42
C ASN A 295 0.80 10.76 0.79
N PRO A 296 1.19 11.17 2.02
CA PRO A 296 0.43 10.83 3.23
C PRO A 296 -0.93 11.54 3.34
N LYS A 297 -1.18 12.55 2.51
CA LYS A 297 -2.46 13.27 2.48
C LYS A 297 -3.55 12.50 1.72
N PHE A 298 -3.15 11.63 0.79
CA PHE A 298 -4.09 10.87 -0.04
C PHE A 298 -4.63 9.64 0.70
N VAL A 299 -5.34 9.89 1.79
CA VAL A 299 -5.88 8.87 2.72
C VAL A 299 -6.77 7.82 2.04
N PHE A 300 -7.31 8.10 0.85
CA PHE A 300 -8.12 7.14 0.10
C PHE A 300 -7.39 5.79 -0.08
N ASN A 301 -6.08 5.79 -0.29
CA ASN A 301 -5.31 4.56 -0.50
C ASN A 301 -5.36 3.61 0.71
N LEU A 302 -5.61 4.14 1.92
CA LEU A 302 -5.84 3.34 3.13
C LEU A 302 -7.12 2.49 3.06
N SER A 303 -8.04 2.78 2.13
CA SER A 303 -9.22 1.93 1.90
C SER A 303 -8.81 0.52 1.44
N LEU A 304 -7.80 0.43 0.57
CA LEU A 304 -7.28 -0.87 0.12
C LEU A 304 -6.48 -1.57 1.23
N VAL A 305 -5.74 -0.82 2.07
CA VAL A 305 -5.09 -1.40 3.27
C VAL A 305 -6.14 -2.03 4.20
N ALA A 306 -7.21 -1.29 4.51
CA ALA A 306 -8.29 -1.78 5.36
C ALA A 306 -8.98 -3.01 4.76
N GLU A 307 -9.16 -3.04 3.42
CA GLU A 307 -9.72 -4.18 2.70
C GLU A 307 -8.82 -5.42 2.78
N ASN A 308 -7.53 -5.27 2.46
CA ASN A 308 -6.55 -6.34 2.53
C ASN A 308 -6.47 -6.95 3.93
N LEU A 309 -6.44 -6.10 4.96
CA LEU A 309 -6.43 -6.54 6.36
C LEU A 309 -7.72 -7.29 6.73
N TYR A 310 -8.87 -6.80 6.26
CA TYR A 310 -10.16 -7.46 6.46
C TYR A 310 -10.20 -8.84 5.79
N LEU A 311 -9.78 -8.93 4.53
CA LEU A 311 -9.75 -10.19 3.77
C LEU A 311 -8.77 -11.20 4.37
N ASN A 312 -7.68 -10.73 4.95
CA ASN A 312 -6.68 -11.55 5.63
C ASN A 312 -7.04 -11.89 7.10
N GLY A 313 -8.24 -11.48 7.56
CA GLY A 313 -8.73 -11.77 8.92
C GLY A 313 -8.15 -10.91 10.03
N ASN A 314 -7.31 -9.91 9.70
CA ASN A 314 -6.72 -8.99 10.70
C ASN A 314 -7.68 -7.83 10.98
N PHE A 315 -8.80 -8.14 11.64
CA PHE A 315 -9.91 -7.21 11.85
C PHE A 315 -9.57 -6.02 12.74
N GLU A 316 -8.75 -6.21 13.77
CA GLU A 316 -8.39 -5.12 14.68
C GLU A 316 -7.51 -4.08 13.95
N LYS A 317 -6.51 -4.53 13.21
CA LYS A 317 -5.64 -3.63 12.44
C LYS A 317 -6.44 -2.94 11.30
N SER A 318 -7.40 -3.63 10.69
CA SER A 318 -8.33 -3.04 9.73
C SER A 318 -9.13 -1.89 10.38
N LYS A 319 -9.69 -2.09 11.59
CA LYS A 319 -10.38 -1.02 12.33
C LYS A 319 -9.48 0.17 12.66
N ASP A 320 -8.23 -0.10 13.05
CA ASP A 320 -7.27 0.98 13.34
C ASP A 320 -6.97 1.80 12.09
N THR A 321 -6.78 1.15 10.95
CA THR A 321 -6.62 1.84 9.65
C THR A 321 -7.83 2.70 9.32
N LEU A 322 -9.05 2.22 9.56
CA LEU A 322 -10.29 2.96 9.28
C LEU A 322 -10.45 4.23 10.12
N LYS A 323 -9.75 4.38 11.25
CA LYS A 323 -9.77 5.61 12.06
C LYS A 323 -9.21 6.83 11.34
N ASN A 324 -8.39 6.63 10.31
CA ASN A 324 -7.86 7.71 9.47
C ASN A 324 -8.91 8.34 8.54
N PHE A 325 -10.07 7.71 8.35
CA PHE A 325 -11.17 8.29 7.56
C PHE A 325 -11.96 9.28 8.43
N ASP A 326 -11.77 10.57 8.12
CA ASP A 326 -12.31 11.67 8.89
C ASP A 326 -13.85 11.75 8.82
N LYS A 327 -14.45 12.23 9.88
CA LYS A 327 -15.88 12.51 9.96
C LYS A 327 -16.31 13.69 9.09
N GLU A 328 -15.40 14.60 8.80
CA GLU A 328 -15.67 15.76 7.93
C GLU A 328 -15.79 15.38 6.44
N GLN A 329 -15.32 14.19 6.07
CA GLN A 329 -15.40 13.66 4.71
C GLN A 329 -16.56 12.65 4.63
N ASP A 330 -17.75 13.07 4.26
CA ASP A 330 -18.99 12.29 4.36
C ASP A 330 -18.88 10.87 3.79
N PHE A 331 -18.34 10.72 2.57
CA PHE A 331 -18.22 9.42 1.92
C PHE A 331 -17.13 8.55 2.53
N TYR A 332 -16.02 9.15 2.96
CA TYR A 332 -14.95 8.43 3.66
C TYR A 332 -15.43 7.94 5.02
N TYR A 333 -16.11 8.79 5.76
CA TYR A 333 -16.72 8.42 7.04
C TYR A 333 -17.78 7.32 6.89
N TRP A 334 -18.64 7.42 5.86
CA TRP A 334 -19.62 6.39 5.58
C TRP A 334 -18.98 5.06 5.17
N TYR A 335 -17.91 5.07 4.36
CA TYR A 335 -17.11 3.90 4.04
C TYR A 335 -16.58 3.23 5.31
N ARG A 336 -16.01 4.01 6.24
CA ARG A 336 -15.56 3.52 7.53
C ARG A 336 -16.67 2.80 8.29
N ILE A 337 -17.84 3.43 8.45
CA ILE A 337 -19.01 2.86 9.14
C ILE A 337 -19.41 1.52 8.50
N ARG A 338 -19.49 1.46 7.18
CA ARG A 338 -19.83 0.23 6.46
C ARG A 338 -18.82 -0.88 6.70
N LYS A 339 -17.54 -0.58 6.65
CA LYS A 339 -16.46 -1.56 6.86
C LYS A 339 -16.44 -2.04 8.32
N GLU A 340 -16.60 -1.14 9.29
CA GLU A 340 -16.75 -1.50 10.70
C GLU A 340 -17.96 -2.42 10.93
N ALA A 341 -19.10 -2.16 10.28
CA ALA A 341 -20.25 -3.05 10.33
C ALA A 341 -19.97 -4.44 9.72
N GLN A 342 -19.25 -4.49 8.59
CA GLN A 342 -18.82 -5.77 8.00
C GLN A 342 -17.91 -6.55 8.95
N ILE A 343 -16.99 -5.90 9.64
CA ILE A 343 -16.11 -6.52 10.64
C ILE A 343 -16.95 -7.06 11.82
N ILE A 344 -17.90 -6.28 12.34
CA ILE A 344 -18.81 -6.71 13.41
C ILE A 344 -19.60 -7.95 12.96
N SER A 345 -20.08 -7.99 11.73
CA SER A 345 -20.81 -9.14 11.17
C SER A 345 -19.96 -10.42 11.13
N LYS A 346 -18.65 -10.28 10.90
CA LYS A 346 -17.70 -11.41 10.86
C LYS A 346 -17.23 -11.85 12.25
N THR A 347 -16.98 -10.89 13.15
CA THR A 347 -16.40 -11.17 14.47
C THR A 347 -17.45 -11.46 15.56
N ARG A 348 -18.69 -11.03 15.34
CA ARG A 348 -19.82 -11.23 16.26
C ARG A 348 -21.00 -11.84 15.52
N ASN A 349 -21.96 -11.01 15.08
CA ASN A 349 -23.15 -11.50 14.36
C ASN A 349 -23.77 -10.39 13.49
N LYS A 350 -24.64 -10.83 12.55
CA LYS A 350 -25.32 -9.92 11.61
C LYS A 350 -26.24 -8.92 12.29
N LYS A 351 -26.91 -9.32 13.39
CA LYS A 351 -27.86 -8.45 14.12
C LYS A 351 -27.14 -7.26 14.75
N GLU A 352 -25.99 -7.52 15.40
CA GLU A 352 -25.18 -6.41 15.96
C GLU A 352 -24.63 -5.49 14.88
N ALA A 353 -24.19 -6.05 13.75
CA ALA A 353 -23.73 -5.26 12.60
C ALA A 353 -24.85 -4.36 12.05
N LEU A 354 -26.06 -4.90 11.91
CA LEU A 354 -27.22 -4.15 11.45
C LEU A 354 -27.60 -3.04 12.44
N ASN A 355 -27.63 -3.33 13.74
CA ASN A 355 -27.89 -2.33 14.78
C ASN A 355 -26.83 -1.21 14.76
N TYR A 356 -25.57 -1.58 14.58
CA TYR A 356 -24.48 -0.61 14.51
C TYR A 356 -24.67 0.35 13.31
N ILE A 357 -24.79 -0.18 12.07
CA ILE A 357 -24.87 0.67 10.88
C ILE A 357 -26.14 1.52 10.87
N THR A 358 -27.29 0.98 11.28
CA THR A 358 -28.55 1.71 11.38
C THR A 358 -28.49 2.84 12.40
N SER A 359 -27.85 2.61 13.55
CA SER A 359 -27.66 3.65 14.57
C SER A 359 -26.82 4.83 14.07
N LYS A 360 -25.85 4.55 13.18
CA LYS A 360 -25.02 5.58 12.53
C LYS A 360 -25.76 6.29 11.41
N PHE A 361 -26.47 5.53 10.57
CA PHE A 361 -27.27 6.06 9.47
C PHE A 361 -28.35 7.05 9.95
N LYS A 362 -29.06 6.72 11.03
CA LYS A 362 -30.09 7.61 11.63
C LYS A 362 -29.55 8.98 12.08
N LYS A 363 -28.23 9.14 12.23
CA LYS A 363 -27.58 10.41 12.59
C LYS A 363 -27.24 11.27 11.40
N ILE A 364 -27.33 10.72 10.18
CA ILE A 364 -27.04 11.45 8.95
C ILE A 364 -28.25 12.26 8.56
N LYS A 365 -28.08 13.58 8.49
CA LYS A 365 -29.11 14.48 7.98
C LYS A 365 -29.06 14.43 6.45
N ASN A 366 -30.23 14.24 5.82
CA ASN A 366 -30.39 14.20 4.36
C ASN A 366 -29.42 13.22 3.68
N PRO A 367 -29.52 11.90 3.95
CA PRO A 367 -28.67 10.91 3.34
C PRO A 367 -28.88 10.88 1.82
N ASN A 368 -27.78 10.82 1.06
CA ASN A 368 -27.85 10.66 -0.38
C ASN A 368 -28.24 9.23 -0.80
N ASN A 369 -28.62 9.06 -2.07
CA ASN A 369 -29.09 7.77 -2.60
C ASN A 369 -28.07 6.64 -2.42
N LYS A 370 -26.75 6.92 -2.41
CA LYS A 370 -25.71 5.90 -2.14
C LYS A 370 -25.79 5.37 -0.72
N PHE A 371 -25.97 6.25 0.27
CA PHE A 371 -26.08 5.84 1.68
C PHE A 371 -27.37 5.04 1.92
N ILE A 372 -28.48 5.47 1.29
CA ILE A 372 -29.76 4.75 1.35
C ILE A 372 -29.63 3.37 0.70
N PHE A 373 -28.95 3.27 -0.45
CA PHE A 373 -28.68 2.01 -1.14
C PHE A 373 -27.84 1.05 -0.32
N ASP A 374 -26.79 1.57 0.33
CA ASP A 374 -25.94 0.77 1.20
C ASP A 374 -26.71 0.20 2.41
N ILE A 375 -27.57 1.00 3.05
CA ILE A 375 -28.45 0.55 4.14
C ILE A 375 -29.42 -0.53 3.65
N ALA A 376 -30.06 -0.32 2.50
CA ALA A 376 -30.95 -1.31 1.90
C ALA A 376 -30.24 -2.67 1.69
N ASN A 377 -29.00 -2.62 1.18
CA ASN A 377 -28.18 -3.81 1.01
C ASN A 377 -27.83 -4.51 2.35
N PHE A 378 -27.55 -3.75 3.41
CA PHE A 378 -27.33 -4.33 4.74
C PHE A 378 -28.56 -5.06 5.29
N TYR A 379 -29.76 -4.47 5.16
CA TYR A 379 -31.01 -5.11 5.52
C TYR A 379 -31.25 -6.40 4.69
N LYS A 380 -31.09 -6.30 3.36
CA LYS A 380 -31.21 -7.46 2.45
C LYS A 380 -30.27 -8.60 2.86
N ASN A 381 -29.00 -8.30 3.12
CA ASN A 381 -27.99 -9.30 3.49
C ASN A 381 -28.22 -9.89 4.90
N SER A 382 -28.97 -9.16 5.74
CA SER A 382 -29.44 -9.62 7.06
C SER A 382 -30.76 -10.39 7.00
N LYS A 383 -31.35 -10.57 5.80
CA LYS A 383 -32.66 -11.18 5.53
C LYS A 383 -33.86 -10.40 6.08
N GLU A 384 -33.68 -9.12 6.38
CA GLU A 384 -34.72 -8.17 6.79
C GLU A 384 -35.34 -7.50 5.55
N TYR A 385 -36.05 -8.30 4.74
CA TYR A 385 -36.46 -7.91 3.39
C TYR A 385 -37.48 -6.76 3.38
N ASP A 386 -38.39 -6.72 4.33
CA ASP A 386 -39.42 -5.63 4.41
C ASP A 386 -38.72 -4.27 4.59
N GLN A 387 -37.72 -4.19 5.47
CA GLN A 387 -36.94 -2.97 5.66
C GLN A 387 -36.11 -2.63 4.43
N ALA A 388 -35.52 -3.63 3.79
CA ALA A 388 -34.76 -3.41 2.54
C ALA A 388 -35.65 -2.80 1.45
N ILE A 389 -36.87 -3.30 1.27
CA ILE A 389 -37.85 -2.79 0.29
C ILE A 389 -38.16 -1.33 0.57
N ILE A 390 -38.40 -0.95 1.84
CA ILE A 390 -38.67 0.43 2.21
C ILE A 390 -37.54 1.37 1.71
N TYR A 391 -36.31 1.03 2.00
CA TYR A 391 -35.18 1.88 1.59
C TYR A 391 -34.94 1.88 0.08
N TYR A 392 -35.13 0.75 -0.63
CA TYR A 392 -35.07 0.74 -2.09
C TYR A 392 -36.16 1.59 -2.72
N SER A 393 -37.41 1.56 -2.16
CA SER A 393 -38.51 2.38 -2.63
C SER A 393 -38.26 3.89 -2.47
N LEU A 394 -37.55 4.30 -1.40
CA LEU A 394 -37.14 5.70 -1.24
C LEU A 394 -36.23 6.17 -2.40
N ILE A 395 -35.31 5.30 -2.87
CA ILE A 395 -34.46 5.63 -4.00
C ILE A 395 -35.27 5.74 -5.28
N ILE A 396 -36.12 4.76 -5.57
CA ILE A 396 -36.97 4.76 -6.78
C ILE A 396 -37.81 6.04 -6.84
N ASN A 397 -38.45 6.41 -5.75
CA ASN A 397 -39.31 7.62 -5.68
C ASN A 397 -38.48 8.93 -5.80
N SER A 398 -37.18 8.91 -5.57
CA SER A 398 -36.30 10.08 -5.75
C SER A 398 -35.79 10.26 -7.17
N LEU A 399 -35.96 9.25 -8.03
CA LEU A 399 -35.52 9.24 -9.42
C LEU A 399 -36.67 9.52 -10.40
N THR A 400 -37.92 9.43 -9.89
CA THR A 400 -39.15 9.82 -10.60
C THR A 400 -39.53 11.25 -10.29
#